data_54a40e8828437714d15d8d184b49b078
#
_entry.id   54a40e8828437714d15d8d184b49b078
#
_cell.length_a   1.000
_cell.length_b   1.000
_cell.length_c   1.000
_cell.angle_alpha   90.00
_cell.angle_beta   90.00
_cell.angle_gamma   90.00
#
_symmetry.space_group_name_H-M   'P 1'
#
loop_
_entity.id
_entity.type
_entity.pdbx_description
1 polymer ?
#
loop_
_entity_poly.entity_id
_entity_poly.type
_entity_poly.pdbx_seq_one_letter_code
_entity_poly.pdbx_strand_id
1 'polypeptide(L)'
;MNILNIPDLKITDLDKQIWEEELASFVPNKIYDIHTHIYQWKFNLDNKKELGPYQYQGKYFPEVSMKAANLVDKIMMPARKVSRLSFPFPYNYPCDFDSSNNYLASEVLKNTGSFGLILINPNMKGNEIEKTIIKSNAIGFKPYRVYSKTGDSVNARITDFMPEHQIKIAEKYGLIIMMHLSKKDAIADNENISDIIRLSGKYPNVKWILAHCARSYSAWAIEKAAKKLRSLPNVWYDCSTVCESDALDALYTGVGIDK
;
A
#
# COMPACT_ATOMS: atom_id res chain seq x y z
N MET A 1 -28.01 8.47 6.28
CA MET A 1 -27.26 7.23 6.13
C MET A 1 -25.80 7.53 6.46
N ASN A 2 -25.29 6.98 7.52
CA ASN A 2 -23.90 7.25 7.95
C ASN A 2 -22.96 6.54 6.95
N ILE A 3 -22.24 7.30 6.15
CA ILE A 3 -21.48 6.81 4.97
C ILE A 3 -20.32 5.89 5.38
N LEU A 4 -19.92 5.92 6.63
CA LEU A 4 -18.78 5.16 7.12
C LEU A 4 -19.14 4.07 8.12
N ASN A 5 -20.39 3.91 8.56
CA ASN A 5 -20.73 3.09 9.74
C ASN A 5 -19.79 3.34 10.96
N ILE A 6 -19.05 4.45 10.94
CA ILE A 6 -18.22 4.88 12.05
C ILE A 6 -19.15 5.66 12.97
N PRO A 7 -19.33 5.24 14.20
CA PRO A 7 -20.05 6.07 15.18
C PRO A 7 -19.27 7.39 15.31
N ASP A 8 -19.89 8.45 14.80
CA ASP A 8 -19.46 9.85 15.00
C ASP A 8 -17.94 10.08 14.91
N LEU A 9 -17.39 10.09 13.67
CA LEU A 9 -16.08 10.69 13.46
C LEU A 9 -16.17 12.18 13.85
N LYS A 10 -15.88 12.47 15.11
CA LYS A 10 -15.87 13.83 15.65
C LYS A 10 -14.45 14.30 15.79
N ILE A 11 -14.16 15.42 15.20
CA ILE A 11 -12.94 16.18 15.50
C ILE A 11 -13.10 16.80 16.88
N THR A 12 -12.13 16.57 17.74
CA THR A 12 -12.05 17.21 19.05
C THR A 12 -11.55 18.66 18.92
N ASP A 13 -11.69 19.45 19.97
CA ASP A 13 -11.12 20.79 19.96
C ASP A 13 -9.60 20.78 19.94
N LEU A 14 -8.96 19.75 20.49
CA LEU A 14 -7.51 19.53 20.37
C LEU A 14 -7.10 19.27 18.91
N ASP A 15 -7.84 18.45 18.17
CA ASP A 15 -7.54 18.19 16.75
C ASP A 15 -7.62 19.48 15.92
N LYS A 16 -8.62 20.34 16.21
CA LYS A 16 -8.75 21.63 15.55
C LYS A 16 -7.58 22.55 15.89
N GLN A 17 -7.21 22.63 17.17
CA GLN A 17 -6.09 23.43 17.63
C GLN A 17 -4.79 22.99 16.94
N ILE A 18 -4.47 21.69 16.93
CA ILE A 18 -3.28 21.15 16.25
C ILE A 18 -3.32 21.53 14.76
N TRP A 19 -4.48 21.38 14.11
CA TRP A 19 -4.59 21.74 12.71
C TRP A 19 -4.32 23.23 12.48
N GLU A 20 -4.95 24.12 13.25
CA GLU A 20 -4.87 25.57 13.06
C GLU A 20 -3.49 26.15 13.44
N GLU A 21 -2.93 25.69 14.54
CA GLU A 21 -1.69 26.25 15.08
C GLU A 21 -0.42 25.62 14.51
N GLU A 22 -0.45 24.31 14.16
CA GLU A 22 0.75 23.58 13.78
C GLU A 22 0.75 23.14 12.32
N LEU A 23 -0.38 22.61 11.79
CA LEU A 23 -0.37 21.91 10.52
C LEU A 23 -0.84 22.77 9.33
N ALA A 24 -1.82 23.66 9.50
CA ALA A 24 -2.45 24.36 8.40
C ALA A 24 -1.48 25.23 7.58
N SER A 25 -0.47 25.82 8.23
CA SER A 25 0.56 26.63 7.57
C SER A 25 1.63 25.78 6.88
N PHE A 26 1.85 24.56 7.35
CA PHE A 26 2.87 23.62 6.85
C PHE A 26 2.36 22.70 5.73
N VAL A 27 1.13 22.17 5.89
CA VAL A 27 0.56 21.21 4.94
C VAL A 27 0.18 21.89 3.62
N PRO A 28 0.69 21.43 2.47
CA PRO A 28 0.43 22.06 1.17
C PRO A 28 -1.04 21.92 0.74
N ASN A 29 -1.50 22.83 -0.15
CA ASN A 29 -2.87 22.82 -0.66
C ASN A 29 -3.21 21.56 -1.49
N LYS A 30 -2.20 20.92 -2.09
CA LYS A 30 -2.33 19.67 -2.85
C LYS A 30 -1.52 18.58 -2.17
N ILE A 31 -2.18 17.47 -1.86
CA ILE A 31 -1.60 16.31 -1.20
C ILE A 31 -1.75 15.10 -2.12
N TYR A 32 -0.71 14.27 -2.16
CA TYR A 32 -0.74 12.96 -2.80
C TYR A 32 -0.60 11.88 -1.73
N ASP A 33 -1.72 11.27 -1.35
CA ASP A 33 -1.73 10.11 -0.46
C ASP A 33 -1.41 8.85 -1.28
N ILE A 34 -0.23 8.30 -1.09
CA ILE A 34 0.24 7.15 -1.88
C ILE A 34 -0.14 5.79 -1.27
N HIS A 35 -0.90 5.76 -0.16
CA HIS A 35 -1.27 4.50 0.49
C HIS A 35 -2.71 4.51 1.01
N THR A 36 -3.67 4.40 0.12
CA THR A 36 -5.09 4.34 0.49
C THR A 36 -5.73 3.01 0.08
N HIS A 37 -6.37 2.31 1.04
CA HIS A 37 -7.18 1.13 0.73
C HIS A 37 -8.59 1.54 0.31
N ILE A 38 -9.01 1.15 -0.91
CA ILE A 38 -10.38 1.30 -1.44
C ILE A 38 -10.95 -0.09 -1.70
N TYR A 39 -11.99 -0.49 -0.98
CA TYR A 39 -12.44 -1.87 -0.96
C TYR A 39 -13.89 -2.04 -0.49
N GLN A 40 -14.45 -3.23 -0.75
CA GLN A 40 -15.66 -3.74 -0.11
C GLN A 40 -15.33 -5.09 0.51
N TRP A 41 -15.68 -5.30 1.78
CA TRP A 41 -15.37 -6.52 2.52
C TRP A 41 -16.03 -7.77 1.94
N LYS A 42 -17.13 -7.63 1.21
CA LYS A 42 -17.84 -8.73 0.53
C LYS A 42 -16.97 -9.50 -0.48
N PHE A 43 -15.84 -8.94 -0.92
CA PHE A 43 -14.89 -9.63 -1.80
C PHE A 43 -13.98 -10.60 -1.04
N ASN A 44 -13.98 -10.56 0.29
CA ASN A 44 -13.37 -11.58 1.13
C ASN A 44 -14.30 -12.80 1.15
N LEU A 45 -13.86 -13.89 0.52
CA LEU A 45 -14.63 -15.14 0.43
C LEU A 45 -14.26 -16.15 1.53
N ASP A 46 -13.32 -15.79 2.41
CA ASP A 46 -12.96 -16.61 3.55
C ASP A 46 -14.04 -16.52 4.63
N ASN A 47 -14.83 -17.60 4.73
CA ASN A 47 -15.93 -17.72 5.69
C ASN A 47 -15.50 -18.25 7.06
N LYS A 48 -14.20 -18.33 7.37
CA LYS A 48 -13.74 -18.77 8.67
C LYS A 48 -14.25 -17.84 9.76
N LYS A 49 -14.90 -18.45 10.78
CA LYS A 49 -15.42 -17.70 11.93
C LYS A 49 -14.33 -17.10 12.81
N GLU A 50 -13.15 -17.70 12.80
CA GLU A 50 -11.97 -17.14 13.47
C GLU A 50 -11.35 -16.10 12.55
N LEU A 51 -11.68 -14.90 12.86
CA LEU A 51 -11.30 -13.73 12.13
C LEU A 51 -9.85 -13.41 12.49
N GLY A 52 -8.97 -13.45 11.51
CA GLY A 52 -7.59 -12.99 11.64
C GLY A 52 -7.52 -11.49 12.00
N PRO A 53 -6.34 -10.90 12.01
CA PRO A 53 -6.12 -9.53 12.47
C PRO A 53 -6.95 -8.46 11.73
N TYR A 54 -7.55 -8.80 10.60
CA TYR A 54 -8.33 -7.88 9.75
C TYR A 54 -9.85 -7.94 9.95
N GLN A 55 -10.35 -8.72 10.93
CA GLN A 55 -11.80 -8.81 11.16
C GLN A 55 -12.47 -7.49 11.51
N TYR A 56 -11.74 -6.59 12.16
CA TYR A 56 -12.25 -5.26 12.51
C TYR A 56 -12.64 -4.47 11.27
N GLN A 57 -11.88 -4.59 10.18
CA GLN A 57 -12.18 -3.93 8.92
C GLN A 57 -13.51 -4.40 8.36
N GLY A 58 -13.75 -5.72 8.32
CA GLY A 58 -15.03 -6.28 7.86
C GLY A 58 -16.23 -5.90 8.74
N LYS A 59 -16.00 -5.79 10.04
CA LYS A 59 -17.05 -5.46 11.02
C LYS A 59 -17.39 -3.97 11.06
N TYR A 60 -16.37 -3.13 11.09
CA TYR A 60 -16.56 -1.69 11.32
C TYR A 60 -16.43 -0.85 10.04
N PHE A 61 -15.71 -1.36 9.05
CA PHE A 61 -15.46 -0.69 7.77
C PHE A 61 -15.74 -1.66 6.61
N PRO A 62 -17.00 -2.13 6.44
CA PRO A 62 -17.31 -3.11 5.41
C PRO A 62 -17.13 -2.58 3.99
N GLU A 63 -17.07 -1.26 3.84
CA GLU A 63 -16.78 -0.56 2.60
C GLU A 63 -15.98 0.71 2.87
N VAL A 64 -14.89 0.89 2.11
CA VAL A 64 -14.18 2.16 2.00
C VAL A 64 -14.21 2.57 0.54
N SER A 65 -15.06 3.54 0.23
CA SER A 65 -15.20 4.13 -1.10
C SER A 65 -14.36 5.41 -1.22
N MET A 66 -14.14 5.89 -2.44
CA MET A 66 -13.50 7.18 -2.68
C MET A 66 -14.27 8.33 -2.02
N LYS A 67 -15.61 8.22 -1.99
CA LYS A 67 -16.45 9.21 -1.29
C LYS A 67 -16.18 9.22 0.22
N ALA A 68 -16.02 8.04 0.83
CA ALA A 68 -15.69 7.92 2.24
C ALA A 68 -14.30 8.50 2.54
N ALA A 69 -13.30 8.15 1.75
CA ALA A 69 -11.95 8.69 1.89
C ALA A 69 -11.93 10.23 1.77
N ASN A 70 -12.60 10.79 0.76
CA ASN A 70 -12.70 12.24 0.57
C ASN A 70 -13.45 12.94 1.72
N LEU A 71 -14.38 12.27 2.39
CA LEU A 71 -15.05 12.82 3.56
C LEU A 71 -14.08 12.90 4.75
N VAL A 72 -13.29 11.86 4.98
CA VAL A 72 -12.26 11.85 6.01
C VAL A 72 -11.24 12.98 5.77
N ASP A 73 -10.79 13.17 4.54
CA ASP A 73 -9.87 14.27 4.21
C ASP A 73 -10.44 15.64 4.55
N LYS A 74 -11.69 15.89 4.20
CA LYS A 74 -12.35 17.18 4.52
C LYS A 74 -12.40 17.46 6.01
N ILE A 75 -12.49 16.41 6.79
CA ILE A 75 -12.53 16.48 8.24
C ILE A 75 -11.13 16.68 8.81
N MET A 76 -10.16 15.85 8.38
CA MET A 76 -8.81 15.83 8.96
C MET A 76 -7.87 16.90 8.37
N MET A 77 -8.10 17.31 7.13
CA MET A 77 -7.27 18.26 6.39
C MET A 77 -8.15 19.31 5.68
N PRO A 78 -8.82 20.20 6.44
CA PRO A 78 -9.75 21.18 5.88
C PRO A 78 -9.10 22.02 4.76
N ALA A 79 -9.87 22.25 3.68
CA ALA A 79 -9.47 23.03 2.51
C ALA A 79 -8.26 22.48 1.72
N ARG A 80 -7.90 21.21 1.91
CA ARG A 80 -6.87 20.54 1.11
C ARG A 80 -7.49 19.67 0.01
N LYS A 81 -6.78 19.59 -1.13
CA LYS A 81 -7.12 18.69 -2.25
C LYS A 81 -6.24 17.46 -2.18
N VAL A 82 -6.82 16.30 -1.94
CA VAL A 82 -6.10 15.03 -1.85
C VAL A 82 -6.34 14.20 -3.11
N SER A 83 -5.26 13.80 -3.78
CA SER A 83 -5.24 12.77 -4.82
C SER A 83 -4.57 11.51 -4.26
N ARG A 84 -4.89 10.32 -4.81
CA ARG A 84 -4.51 9.06 -4.17
C ARG A 84 -3.90 8.06 -5.12
N LEU A 85 -2.96 7.28 -4.58
CA LEU A 85 -2.62 5.96 -5.11
C LEU A 85 -3.38 4.93 -4.26
N SER A 86 -4.40 4.33 -4.85
CA SER A 86 -5.34 3.46 -4.15
C SER A 86 -5.19 2.02 -4.59
N PHE A 87 -5.50 1.08 -3.70
CA PHE A 87 -5.48 -0.34 -3.97
C PHE A 87 -6.42 -1.10 -3.05
N PRO A 88 -6.84 -2.34 -3.43
CA PRO A 88 -7.71 -3.14 -2.60
C PRO A 88 -7.07 -3.56 -1.28
N PHE A 89 -7.91 -3.97 -0.34
CA PHE A 89 -7.47 -4.50 0.95
C PHE A 89 -6.83 -5.90 0.79
N PRO A 90 -5.87 -6.30 1.66
CA PRO A 90 -5.31 -7.65 1.67
C PRO A 90 -6.30 -8.63 2.30
N TYR A 91 -7.33 -9.04 1.55
CA TYR A 91 -8.29 -10.04 2.03
C TYR A 91 -7.60 -11.36 2.36
N ASN A 92 -8.25 -12.19 3.18
CA ASN A 92 -7.84 -13.56 3.32
C ASN A 92 -8.05 -14.33 1.99
N TYR A 93 -7.36 -15.45 1.83
CA TYR A 93 -7.59 -16.32 0.70
C TYR A 93 -8.58 -17.42 1.09
N PRO A 94 -9.62 -17.69 0.29
CA PRO A 94 -9.90 -17.13 -1.04
C PRO A 94 -10.55 -15.74 -1.01
N CYS A 95 -10.34 -14.97 -2.08
CA CYS A 95 -11.02 -13.70 -2.29
C CYS A 95 -11.33 -13.48 -3.77
N ASP A 96 -12.27 -12.57 -4.05
CA ASP A 96 -12.67 -12.20 -5.41
C ASP A 96 -11.78 -11.07 -5.93
N PHE A 97 -10.69 -11.44 -6.61
CA PHE A 97 -9.73 -10.50 -7.17
C PHE A 97 -10.34 -9.63 -8.27
N ASP A 98 -11.16 -10.23 -9.14
CA ASP A 98 -11.73 -9.53 -10.29
C ASP A 98 -12.73 -8.45 -9.86
N SER A 99 -13.67 -8.80 -9.00
CA SER A 99 -14.64 -7.83 -8.47
C SER A 99 -13.94 -6.74 -7.65
N SER A 100 -12.92 -7.10 -6.88
CA SER A 100 -12.13 -6.14 -6.10
C SER A 100 -11.40 -5.13 -6.99
N ASN A 101 -10.74 -5.60 -8.05
CA ASN A 101 -10.04 -4.74 -9.01
C ASN A 101 -11.01 -3.88 -9.85
N ASN A 102 -12.18 -4.43 -10.25
CA ASN A 102 -13.20 -3.66 -10.95
C ASN A 102 -13.80 -2.56 -10.06
N TYR A 103 -14.06 -2.85 -8.78
CA TYR A 103 -14.51 -1.85 -7.81
C TYR A 103 -13.51 -0.72 -7.67
N LEU A 104 -12.20 -1.04 -7.43
CA LEU A 104 -11.14 -0.05 -7.37
C LEU A 104 -11.13 0.84 -8.61
N ALA A 105 -11.14 0.26 -9.80
CA ALA A 105 -11.12 1.01 -11.06
C ALA A 105 -12.29 2.01 -11.15
N SER A 106 -13.51 1.58 -10.76
CA SER A 106 -14.68 2.44 -10.74
C SER A 106 -14.60 3.59 -9.73
N GLU A 107 -13.96 3.35 -8.58
CA GLU A 107 -13.80 4.34 -7.52
C GLU A 107 -12.72 5.39 -7.86
N VAL A 108 -11.60 4.96 -8.43
CA VAL A 108 -10.50 5.86 -8.82
C VAL A 108 -10.96 6.92 -9.82
N LEU A 109 -11.83 6.57 -10.75
CA LEU A 109 -12.40 7.53 -11.72
C LEU A 109 -13.20 8.68 -11.07
N LYS A 110 -13.65 8.51 -9.82
CA LYS A 110 -14.42 9.53 -9.09
C LYS A 110 -13.56 10.63 -8.45
N ASN A 111 -12.23 10.50 -8.52
CA ASN A 111 -11.30 11.47 -7.94
C ASN A 111 -10.19 11.82 -8.94
N THR A 112 -10.26 13.03 -9.50
CA THR A 112 -9.31 13.51 -10.50
C THR A 112 -7.87 13.54 -9.95
N GLY A 113 -6.95 12.92 -10.68
CA GLY A 113 -5.53 12.82 -10.32
C GLY A 113 -5.20 11.64 -9.41
N SER A 114 -6.20 10.78 -9.10
CA SER A 114 -5.96 9.53 -8.40
C SER A 114 -5.70 8.37 -9.36
N PHE A 115 -4.97 7.37 -8.89
CA PHE A 115 -4.57 6.19 -9.65
C PHE A 115 -4.79 4.91 -8.84
N GLY A 116 -4.85 3.77 -9.53
CA GLY A 116 -5.05 2.46 -8.91
C GLY A 116 -3.87 1.51 -9.10
N LEU A 117 -3.62 0.67 -8.09
CA LEU A 117 -2.81 -0.54 -8.18
C LEU A 117 -3.72 -1.74 -8.03
N ILE A 118 -3.69 -2.66 -8.99
CA ILE A 118 -4.51 -3.87 -8.90
C ILE A 118 -3.98 -4.85 -7.85
N LEU A 119 -4.89 -5.59 -7.25
CA LEU A 119 -4.58 -6.72 -6.41
C LEU A 119 -4.22 -7.92 -7.29
N ILE A 120 -3.10 -8.58 -6.98
CA ILE A 120 -2.65 -9.78 -7.69
C ILE A 120 -2.36 -10.91 -6.71
N ASN A 121 -2.37 -12.15 -7.23
CA ASN A 121 -1.87 -13.32 -6.53
C ASN A 121 -0.86 -14.07 -7.42
N PRO A 122 0.00 -14.91 -6.84
CA PRO A 122 1.09 -15.55 -7.57
C PRO A 122 0.66 -16.57 -8.64
N ASN A 123 -0.62 -16.98 -8.67
CA ASN A 123 -1.14 -17.92 -9.65
C ASN A 123 -1.66 -17.21 -10.93
N MET A 124 -1.86 -15.90 -10.88
CA MET A 124 -2.28 -15.11 -12.03
C MET A 124 -1.22 -15.15 -13.14
N LYS A 125 -1.65 -15.45 -14.35
CA LYS A 125 -0.79 -15.46 -15.54
C LYS A 125 -0.49 -14.04 -16.01
N GLY A 126 0.64 -13.84 -16.65
CA GLY A 126 1.05 -12.52 -17.15
C GLY A 126 0.00 -11.85 -18.07
N ASN A 127 -0.62 -12.63 -18.96
CA ASN A 127 -1.67 -12.12 -19.85
C ASN A 127 -2.97 -11.71 -19.12
N GLU A 128 -3.28 -12.33 -17.99
CA GLU A 128 -4.42 -11.95 -17.13
C GLU A 128 -4.15 -10.62 -16.44
N ILE A 129 -2.95 -10.47 -15.87
CA ILE A 129 -2.51 -9.23 -15.25
C ILE A 129 -2.50 -8.10 -16.28
N GLU A 130 -1.93 -8.32 -17.46
CA GLU A 130 -1.86 -7.34 -18.55
C GLU A 130 -3.27 -6.86 -18.97
N LYS A 131 -4.20 -7.79 -19.17
CA LYS A 131 -5.61 -7.47 -19.48
C LYS A 131 -6.25 -6.64 -18.36
N THR A 132 -6.02 -7.01 -17.10
CA THR A 132 -6.58 -6.31 -15.95
C THR A 132 -6.02 -4.88 -15.85
N ILE A 133 -4.72 -4.68 -16.03
CA ILE A 133 -4.06 -3.36 -16.05
C ILE A 133 -4.68 -2.48 -17.14
N ILE A 134 -4.79 -2.99 -18.37
CA ILE A 134 -5.35 -2.22 -19.49
C ILE A 134 -6.82 -1.85 -19.22
N LYS A 135 -7.64 -2.83 -18.78
CA LYS A 135 -9.05 -2.63 -18.50
C LYS A 135 -9.30 -1.63 -17.38
N SER A 136 -8.52 -1.68 -16.31
CA SER A 136 -8.68 -0.82 -15.14
C SER A 136 -7.97 0.52 -15.25
N ASN A 137 -7.16 0.73 -16.29
CA ASN A 137 -6.23 1.86 -16.40
C ASN A 137 -5.35 2.02 -15.15
N ALA A 138 -4.99 0.90 -14.51
CA ALA A 138 -4.14 0.91 -13.34
C ALA A 138 -2.67 1.15 -13.72
N ILE A 139 -1.93 1.77 -12.82
CA ILE A 139 -0.52 2.12 -13.04
C ILE A 139 0.46 1.14 -12.36
N GLY A 140 -0.05 0.03 -11.85
CA GLY A 140 0.76 -0.99 -11.21
C GLY A 140 -0.05 -2.00 -10.42
N PHE A 141 0.62 -2.72 -9.54
CA PHE A 141 -0.01 -3.72 -8.70
C PHE A 141 0.53 -3.79 -7.28
N LYS A 142 -0.32 -4.30 -6.40
CA LYS A 142 -0.08 -4.51 -4.97
C LYS A 142 -0.07 -6.01 -4.67
N PRO A 143 1.11 -6.68 -4.68
CA PRO A 143 1.24 -8.04 -4.19
C PRO A 143 1.21 -8.06 -2.67
N TYR A 144 0.62 -9.12 -2.10
CA TYR A 144 0.61 -9.33 -0.67
C TYR A 144 1.17 -10.70 -0.30
N ARG A 145 2.01 -10.73 0.73
CA ARG A 145 2.60 -11.97 1.27
C ARG A 145 1.58 -13.00 1.75
N VAL A 146 0.36 -12.56 2.10
CA VAL A 146 -0.73 -13.46 2.51
C VAL A 146 -1.14 -14.44 1.40
N TYR A 147 -0.84 -14.13 0.15
CA TYR A 147 -1.11 -14.99 -1.01
C TYR A 147 0.09 -15.86 -1.41
N SER A 148 1.11 -15.98 -0.55
CA SER A 148 2.30 -16.79 -0.86
C SER A 148 1.94 -18.22 -1.25
N LYS A 149 2.60 -18.74 -2.29
CA LYS A 149 2.46 -20.14 -2.75
C LYS A 149 2.86 -21.16 -1.69
N THR A 150 3.72 -20.76 -0.77
CA THR A 150 4.18 -21.65 0.32
C THR A 150 3.14 -21.82 1.42
N GLY A 151 2.09 -20.99 1.45
CA GLY A 151 1.15 -20.90 2.57
C GLY A 151 1.72 -20.22 3.82
N ASP A 152 3.02 -19.94 3.83
CA ASP A 152 3.69 -19.23 4.92
C ASP A 152 3.86 -17.75 4.56
N SER A 153 2.99 -16.92 5.10
CA SER A 153 3.03 -15.48 4.88
C SER A 153 4.14 -14.77 5.65
N VAL A 154 4.73 -15.43 6.65
CA VAL A 154 5.79 -14.86 7.48
C VAL A 154 7.16 -15.08 6.85
N ASN A 155 7.47 -16.30 6.43
CA ASN A 155 8.81 -16.66 5.94
C ASN A 155 8.92 -16.67 4.41
N ALA A 156 7.87 -16.34 3.68
CA ALA A 156 7.87 -16.27 2.23
C ALA A 156 8.99 -15.37 1.69
N ARG A 157 9.60 -15.76 0.58
CA ARG A 157 10.43 -14.87 -0.23
C ARG A 157 9.55 -13.97 -1.10
N ILE A 158 10.09 -12.88 -1.59
CA ILE A 158 9.38 -11.97 -2.49
C ILE A 158 8.82 -12.73 -3.70
N THR A 159 9.58 -13.64 -4.28
CA THR A 159 9.16 -14.43 -5.44
C THR A 159 8.12 -15.52 -5.15
N ASP A 160 7.86 -15.83 -3.88
CA ASP A 160 6.80 -16.78 -3.49
C ASP A 160 5.40 -16.17 -3.59
N PHE A 161 5.28 -14.85 -3.39
CA PHE A 161 4.01 -14.14 -3.52
C PHE A 161 3.94 -13.19 -4.72
N MET A 162 5.08 -12.95 -5.40
CA MET A 162 5.20 -12.19 -6.64
C MET A 162 6.24 -12.84 -7.57
N PRO A 163 5.89 -13.89 -8.30
CA PRO A 163 6.80 -14.57 -9.22
C PRO A 163 7.33 -13.65 -10.32
N GLU A 164 8.55 -13.91 -10.79
CA GLU A 164 9.24 -13.03 -11.74
C GLU A 164 8.50 -12.85 -13.09
N HIS A 165 7.64 -13.80 -13.50
CA HIS A 165 6.83 -13.61 -14.70
C HIS A 165 5.83 -12.44 -14.57
N GLN A 166 5.40 -12.11 -13.33
CA GLN A 166 4.55 -10.97 -13.05
C GLN A 166 5.37 -9.67 -13.02
N ILE A 167 6.58 -9.71 -12.46
CA ILE A 167 7.50 -8.56 -12.46
C ILE A 167 7.87 -8.15 -13.90
N LYS A 168 8.01 -9.11 -14.81
CA LYS A 168 8.24 -8.85 -16.24
C LYS A 168 7.13 -8.00 -16.88
N ILE A 169 5.88 -8.11 -16.42
CA ILE A 169 4.80 -7.25 -16.90
C ILE A 169 5.00 -5.81 -16.41
N ALA A 170 5.37 -5.64 -15.14
CA ALA A 170 5.70 -4.32 -14.61
C ALA A 170 6.89 -3.69 -15.32
N GLU A 171 7.94 -4.46 -15.60
CA GLU A 171 9.10 -4.03 -16.38
C GLU A 171 8.72 -3.57 -17.79
N LYS A 172 7.90 -4.37 -18.49
CA LYS A 172 7.44 -4.07 -19.86
C LYS A 172 6.73 -2.71 -19.96
N TYR A 173 5.94 -2.37 -18.96
CA TYR A 173 5.10 -1.16 -18.97
C TYR A 173 5.59 -0.04 -18.04
N GLY A 174 6.72 -0.20 -17.36
CA GLY A 174 7.26 0.77 -16.41
C GLY A 174 6.32 1.03 -15.21
N LEU A 175 5.67 -0.03 -14.71
CA LEU A 175 4.64 0.06 -13.69
C LEU A 175 5.21 0.18 -12.28
N ILE A 176 4.34 0.60 -11.36
CA ILE A 176 4.60 0.59 -9.91
C ILE A 176 4.34 -0.81 -9.35
N ILE A 177 5.24 -1.28 -8.50
CA ILE A 177 5.00 -2.40 -7.59
C ILE A 177 5.11 -1.89 -6.16
N MET A 178 3.99 -1.81 -5.45
CA MET A 178 4.01 -1.45 -4.04
C MET A 178 4.01 -2.72 -3.18
N MET A 179 5.11 -2.97 -2.49
CA MET A 179 5.40 -4.24 -1.84
C MET A 179 5.25 -4.17 -0.32
N HIS A 180 4.50 -5.12 0.23
CA HIS A 180 4.47 -5.39 1.66
C HIS A 180 5.42 -6.55 1.97
N LEU A 181 6.59 -6.24 2.55
CA LEU A 181 7.62 -7.25 2.81
C LEU A 181 7.14 -8.34 3.78
N SER A 182 7.66 -9.55 3.59
CA SER A 182 7.58 -10.70 4.50
C SER A 182 8.70 -10.68 5.52
N LYS A 183 8.95 -11.81 6.15
CA LYS A 183 9.97 -12.06 7.19
C LYS A 183 9.72 -11.28 8.49
N LYS A 184 10.19 -11.85 9.61
CA LYS A 184 10.03 -11.22 10.93
C LYS A 184 10.72 -9.86 10.97
N ASP A 185 11.95 -9.80 10.49
CA ASP A 185 12.78 -8.60 10.52
C ASP A 185 12.60 -7.68 9.30
N ALA A 186 11.61 -7.98 8.43
CA ALA A 186 11.21 -7.13 7.31
C ALA A 186 12.41 -6.64 6.47
N ILE A 187 12.67 -5.31 6.44
CA ILE A 187 13.80 -4.74 5.69
C ILE A 187 15.16 -5.17 6.25
N ALA A 188 15.27 -5.51 7.54
CA ALA A 188 16.51 -5.96 8.15
C ALA A 188 16.86 -7.42 7.85
N ASP A 189 15.93 -8.18 7.24
CA ASP A 189 16.18 -9.55 6.82
C ASP A 189 17.11 -9.61 5.61
N ASN A 190 18.15 -10.44 5.66
CA ASN A 190 19.17 -10.50 4.61
C ASN A 190 18.62 -11.06 3.28
N GLU A 191 17.62 -11.96 3.31
CA GLU A 191 17.01 -12.46 2.07
C GLU A 191 16.16 -11.38 1.40
N ASN A 192 15.40 -10.58 2.18
CA ASN A 192 14.67 -9.45 1.65
C ASN A 192 15.62 -8.40 1.03
N ILE A 193 16.71 -8.04 1.73
CA ILE A 193 17.71 -7.12 1.19
C ILE A 193 18.28 -7.65 -0.14
N SER A 194 18.66 -8.93 -0.16
CA SER A 194 19.24 -9.57 -1.36
C SER A 194 18.25 -9.62 -2.52
N ASP A 195 16.98 -9.96 -2.24
CA ASP A 195 15.93 -9.99 -3.26
C ASP A 195 15.61 -8.59 -3.78
N ILE A 196 15.53 -7.57 -2.93
CA ILE A 196 15.29 -6.18 -3.35
C ILE A 196 16.41 -5.71 -4.29
N ILE A 197 17.68 -5.90 -3.91
CA ILE A 197 18.83 -5.51 -4.73
C ILE A 197 18.81 -6.25 -6.07
N ARG A 198 18.62 -7.56 -6.04
CA ARG A 198 18.59 -8.41 -7.24
C ARG A 198 17.44 -8.03 -8.18
N LEU A 199 16.23 -7.90 -7.63
CA LEU A 199 15.03 -7.63 -8.44
C LEU A 199 15.02 -6.21 -8.99
N SER A 200 15.40 -5.20 -8.18
CA SER A 200 15.46 -3.82 -8.66
C SER A 200 16.54 -3.63 -9.73
N GLY A 201 17.68 -4.29 -9.60
CA GLY A 201 18.73 -4.26 -10.62
C GLY A 201 18.36 -5.03 -11.89
N LYS A 202 17.65 -6.15 -11.78
CA LYS A 202 17.20 -6.97 -12.93
C LYS A 202 16.05 -6.31 -13.71
N TYR A 203 15.22 -5.52 -13.02
CA TYR A 203 14.03 -4.87 -13.57
C TYR A 203 14.06 -3.36 -13.33
N PRO A 204 14.92 -2.63 -14.08
CA PRO A 204 15.21 -1.22 -13.82
C PRO A 204 14.05 -0.27 -14.16
N ASN A 205 13.11 -0.65 -15.04
CA ASN A 205 11.95 0.17 -15.37
C ASN A 205 10.83 0.07 -14.34
N VAL A 206 10.85 -0.96 -13.49
CA VAL A 206 9.88 -1.10 -12.39
C VAL A 206 10.12 -0.02 -11.34
N LYS A 207 9.05 0.63 -10.90
CA LYS A 207 9.05 1.58 -9.79
C LYS A 207 8.64 0.85 -8.52
N TRP A 208 9.63 0.51 -7.67
CA TRP A 208 9.39 -0.22 -6.43
C TRP A 208 9.05 0.73 -5.29
N ILE A 209 7.90 0.54 -4.65
CA ILE A 209 7.56 1.25 -3.41
C ILE A 209 7.52 0.21 -2.29
N LEU A 210 8.35 0.40 -1.28
CA LEU A 210 8.40 -0.46 -0.10
C LEU A 210 7.49 0.12 0.99
N ALA A 211 6.36 -0.53 1.21
CA ALA A 211 5.31 -0.04 2.09
C ALA A 211 5.73 -0.05 3.58
N HIS A 212 5.29 0.96 4.34
CA HIS A 212 5.48 1.09 5.79
C HIS A 212 6.95 1.14 6.20
N CYS A 213 7.75 2.04 5.61
CA CYS A 213 9.22 2.06 5.76
C CYS A 213 9.82 0.67 5.51
N ALA A 214 9.35 -0.02 4.44
CA ALA A 214 9.68 -1.42 4.14
C ALA A 214 9.29 -2.39 5.28
N ARG A 215 8.11 -2.18 5.87
CA ARG A 215 7.55 -2.88 7.02
C ARG A 215 8.44 -2.81 8.27
N SER A 216 9.04 -1.66 8.49
CA SER A 216 9.87 -1.40 9.67
C SER A 216 9.29 -0.26 10.50
N TYR A 217 9.06 -0.58 11.77
CA TYR A 217 8.46 0.32 12.76
C TYR A 217 9.49 0.72 13.83
N SER A 218 10.78 0.52 13.57
CA SER A 218 11.88 0.85 14.49
C SER A 218 13.15 1.18 13.74
N ALA A 219 13.94 2.12 14.28
CA ALA A 219 15.14 2.66 13.65
C ALA A 219 16.19 1.59 13.30
N TRP A 220 16.46 0.63 14.20
CA TRP A 220 17.52 -0.37 14.02
C TRP A 220 17.40 -1.18 12.71
N ALA A 221 16.16 -1.50 12.31
CA ALA A 221 15.94 -2.30 11.12
C ALA A 221 16.22 -1.51 9.85
N ILE A 222 15.84 -0.23 9.85
CA ILE A 222 16.10 0.70 8.74
C ILE A 222 17.58 0.98 8.62
N GLU A 223 18.27 1.32 9.70
CA GLU A 223 19.72 1.58 9.74
C GLU A 223 20.55 0.40 9.21
N LYS A 224 20.15 -0.83 9.55
CA LYS A 224 20.80 -2.06 9.06
C LYS A 224 20.76 -2.18 7.54
N ALA A 225 19.70 -1.74 6.91
CA ALA A 225 19.45 -1.90 5.47
C ALA A 225 19.81 -0.65 4.65
N ALA A 226 19.68 0.54 5.22
CA ALA A 226 19.73 1.81 4.51
C ALA A 226 20.97 1.97 3.62
N LYS A 227 22.15 1.68 4.14
CA LYS A 227 23.42 1.79 3.38
C LYS A 227 23.44 0.93 2.11
N LYS A 228 22.74 -0.23 2.11
CA LYS A 228 22.71 -1.17 0.99
C LYS A 228 21.65 -0.77 -0.04
N LEU A 229 20.57 -0.12 0.39
CA LEU A 229 19.41 0.18 -0.44
C LEU A 229 19.38 1.63 -0.95
N ARG A 230 20.13 2.55 -0.32
CA ARG A 230 20.17 3.98 -0.64
C ARG A 230 20.48 4.27 -2.11
N SER A 231 21.37 3.49 -2.72
CA SER A 231 21.84 3.70 -4.09
C SER A 231 20.89 3.14 -5.16
N LEU A 232 19.82 2.42 -4.79
CA LEU A 232 18.91 1.83 -5.76
C LEU A 232 18.04 2.92 -6.39
N PRO A 233 18.17 3.21 -7.71
CA PRO A 233 17.55 4.39 -8.32
C PRO A 233 16.03 4.28 -8.44
N ASN A 234 15.51 3.06 -8.49
CA ASN A 234 14.10 2.75 -8.74
C ASN A 234 13.37 2.17 -7.51
N VAL A 235 13.87 2.44 -6.30
CA VAL A 235 13.28 2.00 -5.03
C VAL A 235 12.93 3.22 -4.18
N TRP A 236 11.67 3.30 -3.75
CA TRP A 236 11.09 4.33 -2.88
C TRP A 236 10.40 3.70 -1.67
N TYR A 237 10.02 4.53 -0.72
CA TYR A 237 9.40 4.11 0.53
C TYR A 237 8.13 4.90 0.78
N ASP A 238 7.13 4.28 1.38
CA ASP A 238 6.04 4.99 2.03
C ASP A 238 6.10 4.85 3.56
N CYS A 239 5.59 5.84 4.26
CA CYS A 239 5.61 5.91 5.72
C CYS A 239 4.25 5.59 6.35
N SER A 240 3.30 5.04 5.58
CA SER A 240 1.97 4.75 6.10
C SER A 240 2.02 3.85 7.33
N THR A 241 1.22 4.14 8.34
CA THR A 241 1.15 3.45 9.64
C THR A 241 2.42 3.48 10.51
N VAL A 242 3.49 4.12 10.06
CA VAL A 242 4.70 4.32 10.88
C VAL A 242 4.53 5.61 11.68
N CYS A 243 4.37 5.48 12.98
CA CYS A 243 4.14 6.60 13.90
C CYS A 243 5.36 6.89 14.79
N GLU A 244 6.37 6.03 14.75
CA GLU A 244 7.57 6.17 15.57
C GLU A 244 8.53 7.17 14.93
N SER A 245 8.84 8.24 15.64
CA SER A 245 9.68 9.33 15.12
C SER A 245 11.11 8.88 14.83
N ASP A 246 11.66 7.96 15.61
CA ASP A 246 12.98 7.39 15.42
C ASP A 246 13.08 6.53 14.14
N ALA A 247 12.01 5.82 13.78
CA ALA A 247 11.94 5.07 12.54
C ALA A 247 11.91 6.00 11.32
N LEU A 248 11.16 7.10 11.40
CA LEU A 248 11.11 8.11 10.33
C LEU A 248 12.45 8.84 10.18
N ASP A 249 13.08 9.23 11.29
CA ASP A 249 14.39 9.87 11.28
C ASP A 249 15.45 8.95 10.68
N ALA A 250 15.47 7.66 11.06
CA ALA A 250 16.37 6.67 10.49
C ALA A 250 16.18 6.49 8.98
N LEU A 251 14.93 6.56 8.49
CA LEU A 251 14.64 6.47 7.07
C LEU A 251 15.17 7.71 6.33
N TYR A 252 14.81 8.90 6.76
CA TYR A 252 15.21 10.14 6.09
C TYR A 252 16.72 10.36 6.12
N THR A 253 17.38 10.04 7.25
CA THR A 253 18.84 10.12 7.37
C THR A 253 19.56 9.04 6.58
N GLY A 254 19.06 7.80 6.64
CA GLY A 254 19.71 6.64 6.04
C GLY A 254 19.52 6.52 4.54
N VAL A 255 18.32 6.82 4.03
CA VAL A 255 17.95 6.63 2.62
C VAL A 255 17.84 7.97 1.88
N GLY A 256 17.35 9.01 2.50
CA GLY A 256 17.11 10.34 1.93
C GLY A 256 15.63 10.67 1.83
N ILE A 257 15.29 11.96 1.87
CA ILE A 257 13.90 12.45 1.78
C ILE A 257 13.32 12.41 0.37
N ASP A 258 14.12 12.18 -0.63
CA ASP A 258 13.77 12.05 -2.04
C ASP A 258 13.45 10.59 -2.45
N LYS A 259 13.48 9.69 -1.49
CA LYS A 259 13.21 8.25 -1.63
C LYS A 259 11.95 7.82 -0.88
#